data_91d02faa108bd4fa27eaee9c26690535
#
_entry.id   91d02faa108bd4fa27eaee9c26690535
#
_cell.length_a   1.000
_cell.length_b   1.000
_cell.length_c   1.000
_cell.angle_alpha   90.00
_cell.angle_beta   90.00
_cell.angle_gamma   90.00
#
_symmetry.space_group_name_H-M   'P 1'
#
loop_
_entity.id
_entity.type
_entity.pdbx_description
1 polymer ?
#
loop_
_entity_poly.entity_id
_entity_poly.type
_entity_poly.pdbx_seq_one_letter_code
_entity_poly.pdbx_strand_id
1 'polypeptide(L)'
;MDRRPAKCRHVAAFTGTAENGCVDLRELFLPMLGNWAGVEQQAASPWTPATTARAMIVFKLDVGDQAVVQDYRQVRADRTEFCGHGVFMIDSDDLTAPSSHTRILWWFFDSVGYPPQPARGGWRGDELIMHGTTPRGIAEHRFALADGQLTYRIRVQLHDDAELEDFLSGTYRRFSGH
;
A
#
# COMPACT_ATOMS: atom_id res chain seq x y z
N MET A 1 5.16 -10.20 34.31
CA MET A 1 4.37 -10.93 33.30
C MET A 1 5.03 -10.73 31.96
N ASP A 2 5.83 -11.70 31.58
CA ASP A 2 6.67 -11.69 30.36
C ASP A 2 5.79 -12.13 29.18
N ARG A 3 5.34 -11.18 28.33
CA ARG A 3 4.60 -11.47 27.10
C ARG A 3 5.61 -11.58 25.95
N ARG A 4 6.13 -12.77 25.75
CA ARG A 4 6.86 -13.09 24.53
C ARG A 4 5.89 -13.01 23.34
N PRO A 5 6.33 -12.46 22.16
CA PRO A 5 5.52 -12.45 20.95
C PRO A 5 5.20 -13.88 20.52
N ALA A 6 3.98 -14.09 20.03
CA ALA A 6 3.51 -15.37 19.53
C ALA A 6 4.38 -15.79 18.33
N LYS A 7 5.24 -16.78 18.54
CA LYS A 7 5.96 -17.46 17.45
C LYS A 7 4.94 -18.11 16.53
N CYS A 8 5.17 -18.02 15.22
CA CYS A 8 4.45 -18.76 14.20
C CYS A 8 4.16 -20.17 14.72
N ARG A 9 2.89 -20.55 14.83
CA ARG A 9 2.50 -21.89 15.26
C ARG A 9 2.94 -22.87 14.18
N HIS A 10 3.95 -23.67 14.47
CA HIS A 10 4.30 -24.83 13.68
C HIS A 10 3.11 -25.77 13.61
N VAL A 11 2.57 -25.94 12.42
CA VAL A 11 1.79 -27.13 12.08
C VAL A 11 2.80 -28.23 11.78
N ALA A 12 2.56 -29.39 12.38
CA ALA A 12 3.50 -30.51 12.50
C ALA A 12 4.10 -30.99 11.18
N ALA A 13 5.42 -31.20 11.24
CA ALA A 13 6.23 -32.22 10.57
C ALA A 13 5.79 -32.74 9.19
N PHE A 14 6.39 -32.15 8.15
CA PHE A 14 6.82 -32.91 6.97
C PHE A 14 8.35 -32.83 6.90
N THR A 15 8.99 -34.00 7.01
CA THR A 15 10.44 -34.17 6.86
C THR A 15 10.83 -33.94 5.40
N GLY A 16 11.30 -32.74 5.11
CA GLY A 16 11.86 -32.38 3.83
C GLY A 16 12.57 -31.05 4.01
N THR A 17 13.88 -31.04 3.86
CA THR A 17 14.75 -29.86 3.96
C THR A 17 14.40 -28.80 2.92
N ALA A 18 13.52 -27.89 3.28
CA ALA A 18 13.38 -26.57 2.68
C ALA A 18 13.26 -25.61 3.86
N GLU A 19 14.20 -24.71 4.01
CA GLU A 19 14.09 -23.56 4.91
C GLU A 19 12.92 -22.71 4.41
N ASN A 20 11.73 -23.00 4.91
CA ASN A 20 10.55 -22.16 4.71
C ASN A 20 10.73 -20.92 5.59
N GLY A 21 11.47 -19.94 5.09
CA GLY A 21 11.50 -18.61 5.68
C GLY A 21 10.08 -18.04 5.66
N CYS A 22 9.46 -17.96 6.83
CA CYS A 22 8.21 -17.22 6.99
C CYS A 22 8.52 -15.76 6.63
N VAL A 23 7.88 -15.24 5.58
CA VAL A 23 8.06 -13.84 5.19
C VAL A 23 7.49 -12.96 6.29
N ASP A 24 8.30 -12.03 6.80
CA ASP A 24 7.89 -11.08 7.83
C ASP A 24 7.40 -9.79 7.17
N LEU A 25 6.13 -9.45 7.39
CA LEU A 25 5.52 -8.23 6.88
C LEU A 25 6.27 -6.99 7.37
N ARG A 26 6.78 -7.02 8.60
CA ARG A 26 7.58 -5.94 9.17
C ARG A 26 8.85 -5.70 8.35
N GLU A 27 9.58 -6.77 7.98
CA GLU A 27 10.79 -6.65 7.17
C GLU A 27 10.50 -6.08 5.79
N LEU A 28 9.41 -6.53 5.16
CA LEU A 28 8.98 -6.04 3.85
C LEU A 28 8.65 -4.55 3.84
N PHE A 29 8.03 -4.04 4.91
CA PHE A 29 7.59 -2.65 4.99
C PHE A 29 8.52 -1.74 5.79
N LEU A 30 9.58 -2.28 6.42
CA LEU A 30 10.49 -1.50 7.27
C LEU A 30 10.97 -0.19 6.61
N PRO A 31 11.34 -0.16 5.32
CA PRO A 31 11.77 1.05 4.66
C PRO A 31 10.67 2.12 4.52
N MET A 32 9.40 1.69 4.47
CA MET A 32 8.24 2.58 4.30
C MET A 32 7.66 3.08 5.62
N LEU A 33 7.89 2.37 6.74
CA LEU A 33 7.31 2.74 8.03
C LEU A 33 7.69 4.17 8.43
N GLY A 34 6.73 4.92 8.98
CA GLY A 34 6.90 6.28 9.48
C GLY A 34 6.00 7.30 8.79
N ASN A 35 6.31 8.58 9.00
CA ASN A 35 5.52 9.70 8.53
C ASN A 35 6.16 10.30 7.27
N TRP A 36 5.35 10.55 6.26
CA TRP A 36 5.75 11.07 4.97
C TRP A 36 4.87 12.27 4.61
N ALA A 37 5.48 13.37 4.17
CA ALA A 37 4.78 14.54 3.67
C ALA A 37 5.32 14.94 2.30
N GLY A 38 4.42 15.34 1.42
CA GLY A 38 4.79 15.65 0.05
C GLY A 38 3.77 16.48 -0.71
N VAL A 39 4.01 16.55 -2.00
CA VAL A 39 3.15 17.22 -2.96
C VAL A 39 2.75 16.22 -4.02
N GLU A 40 1.49 16.25 -4.39
CA GLU A 40 0.89 15.42 -5.41
C GLU A 40 0.40 16.26 -6.58
N GLN A 41 0.55 15.69 -7.77
CA GLN A 41 -0.06 16.15 -9.01
C GLN A 41 -1.14 15.14 -9.39
N GLN A 42 -2.38 15.58 -9.50
CA GLN A 42 -3.49 14.77 -9.97
C GLN A 42 -3.91 15.25 -11.36
N ALA A 43 -3.98 14.34 -12.31
CA ALA A 43 -4.52 14.63 -13.64
C ALA A 43 -6.02 14.91 -13.58
N ALA A 44 -6.54 15.57 -14.60
CA ALA A 44 -7.98 15.74 -14.79
C ALA A 44 -8.63 14.35 -15.02
N SER A 45 -9.85 14.21 -14.53
CA SER A 45 -10.69 13.04 -14.78
C SER A 45 -12.12 13.48 -15.07
N PRO A 46 -13.03 12.58 -15.48
CA PRO A 46 -14.45 12.93 -15.66
C PRO A 46 -15.13 13.52 -14.41
N TRP A 47 -14.53 13.31 -13.23
CA TRP A 47 -15.13 13.72 -11.93
C TRP A 47 -14.41 14.88 -11.27
N THR A 48 -13.15 15.15 -11.64
CA THR A 48 -12.34 16.18 -10.99
C THR A 48 -11.39 16.85 -11.99
N PRO A 49 -11.18 18.17 -11.89
CA PRO A 49 -10.15 18.85 -12.67
C PRO A 49 -8.75 18.46 -12.21
N ALA A 50 -7.74 18.69 -13.05
CA ALA A 50 -6.35 18.59 -12.65
C ALA A 50 -6.07 19.50 -11.45
N THR A 51 -5.28 18.98 -10.48
CA THR A 51 -4.99 19.74 -9.27
C THR A 51 -3.65 19.35 -8.67
N THR A 52 -3.11 20.26 -7.86
CA THR A 52 -1.96 20.01 -6.99
C THR A 52 -2.46 19.99 -5.55
N ALA A 53 -1.95 19.06 -4.77
CA ALA A 53 -2.32 18.92 -3.37
C ALA A 53 -1.11 18.70 -2.47
N ARG A 54 -1.22 19.09 -1.20
CA ARG A 54 -0.32 18.62 -0.15
C ARG A 54 -0.87 17.31 0.37
N ALA A 55 0.01 16.33 0.57
CA ALA A 55 -0.39 15.04 1.07
C ALA A 55 0.52 14.54 2.19
N MET A 56 -0.06 13.73 3.06
CA MET A 56 0.62 13.04 4.14
C MET A 56 0.24 11.57 4.07
N ILE A 57 1.25 10.73 4.27
CA ILE A 57 1.09 9.27 4.39
C ILE A 57 1.80 8.84 5.67
N VAL A 58 1.13 8.02 6.47
CA VAL A 58 1.72 7.38 7.65
C VAL A 58 1.61 5.90 7.49
N PHE A 59 2.73 5.19 7.57
CA PHE A 59 2.74 3.73 7.63
C PHE A 59 3.19 3.29 9.00
N LYS A 60 2.43 2.41 9.63
CA LYS A 60 2.73 1.85 10.95
C LYS A 60 2.33 0.38 11.03
N LEU A 61 3.07 -0.39 11.83
CA LEU A 61 2.69 -1.77 12.16
C LEU A 61 1.49 -1.77 13.11
N ASP A 62 0.61 -2.74 12.95
CA ASP A 62 -0.57 -2.94 13.78
C ASP A 62 -0.88 -4.44 13.93
N VAL A 63 -1.87 -4.77 14.76
CA VAL A 63 -2.33 -6.15 15.02
C VAL A 63 -1.15 -7.09 15.37
N GLY A 64 -0.21 -6.60 16.20
CA GLY A 64 0.95 -7.41 16.61
C GLY A 64 1.88 -7.76 15.44
N ASP A 65 2.14 -6.79 14.59
CA ASP A 65 2.98 -6.87 13.38
C ASP A 65 2.40 -7.75 12.25
N GLN A 66 1.11 -8.13 12.33
CA GLN A 66 0.43 -8.90 11.30
C GLN A 66 -0.19 -8.03 10.20
N ALA A 67 -0.26 -6.72 10.41
CA ALA A 67 -0.75 -5.75 9.45
C ALA A 67 0.16 -4.52 9.41
N VAL A 68 0.22 -3.88 8.24
CA VAL A 68 0.69 -2.51 8.11
C VAL A 68 -0.51 -1.64 7.79
N VAL A 69 -0.75 -0.63 8.61
CA VAL A 69 -1.80 0.35 8.33
C VAL A 69 -1.19 1.59 7.69
N GLN A 70 -1.97 2.17 6.78
CA GLN A 70 -1.65 3.39 6.06
C GLN A 70 -2.72 4.43 6.37
N ASP A 71 -2.34 5.54 6.99
CA ASP A 71 -3.22 6.70 7.07
C ASP A 71 -2.80 7.69 5.97
N TYR A 72 -3.75 8.11 5.15
CA TYR A 72 -3.53 9.02 4.03
C TYR A 72 -4.42 10.25 4.16
N ARG A 73 -3.84 11.42 3.93
CA ARG A 73 -4.56 12.68 3.90
C ARG A 73 -4.03 13.56 2.78
N GLN A 74 -4.93 14.06 1.95
CA GLN A 74 -4.64 15.00 0.88
C GLN A 74 -5.44 16.29 1.11
N VAL A 75 -4.78 17.44 0.97
CA VAL A 75 -5.41 18.76 1.08
C VAL A 75 -5.12 19.54 -0.19
N ARG A 76 -6.18 19.87 -0.93
CA ARG A 76 -6.11 20.64 -2.18
C ARG A 76 -6.03 22.14 -1.92
N ALA A 77 -5.75 22.91 -2.96
CA ALA A 77 -5.65 24.38 -2.87
C ALA A 77 -6.96 25.04 -2.42
N ASP A 78 -8.10 24.49 -2.78
CA ASP A 78 -9.45 24.93 -2.37
C ASP A 78 -9.83 24.49 -0.96
N ARG A 79 -8.89 23.86 -0.22
CA ARG A 79 -9.06 23.26 1.11
C ARG A 79 -9.97 22.02 1.14
N THR A 80 -10.36 21.48 -0.01
CA THR A 80 -11.01 20.16 -0.05
C THR A 80 -10.05 19.11 0.45
N GLU A 81 -10.53 18.27 1.37
CA GLU A 81 -9.74 17.16 1.93
C GLU A 81 -10.21 15.83 1.36
N PHE A 82 -9.26 14.96 1.09
CA PHE A 82 -9.48 13.55 0.86
C PHE A 82 -8.70 12.76 1.90
N CYS A 83 -9.37 11.83 2.57
CA CYS A 83 -8.77 10.97 3.58
C CYS A 83 -8.93 9.52 3.16
N GLY A 84 -7.95 8.70 3.53
CA GLY A 84 -7.97 7.27 3.31
C GLY A 84 -7.28 6.51 4.43
N HIS A 85 -7.70 5.28 4.64
CA HIS A 85 -7.13 4.35 5.57
C HIS A 85 -6.90 3.01 4.87
N GLY A 86 -5.65 2.59 4.78
CA GLY A 86 -5.24 1.35 4.14
C GLY A 86 -4.82 0.30 5.17
N VAL A 87 -5.06 -0.96 4.85
CA VAL A 87 -4.57 -2.11 5.62
C VAL A 87 -3.89 -3.09 4.68
N PHE A 88 -2.59 -3.30 4.85
CA PHE A 88 -1.81 -4.28 4.12
C PHE A 88 -1.62 -5.53 4.98
N MET A 89 -1.80 -6.69 4.38
CA MET A 89 -1.57 -8.01 4.99
C MET A 89 -0.95 -8.95 3.96
N ILE A 90 -0.25 -9.99 4.45
CA ILE A 90 0.19 -11.08 3.57
C ILE A 90 -1.03 -11.91 3.17
N ASP A 91 -1.14 -12.25 1.88
CA ASP A 91 -2.18 -13.15 1.38
C ASP A 91 -1.83 -14.59 1.81
N SER A 92 -2.55 -15.09 2.82
CA SER A 92 -2.32 -16.43 3.38
C SER A 92 -2.77 -17.57 2.47
N ASP A 93 -3.57 -17.29 1.45
CA ASP A 93 -4.07 -18.33 0.53
C ASP A 93 -2.97 -18.85 -0.41
N ASP A 94 -1.80 -18.21 -0.43
CA ASP A 94 -0.68 -18.56 -1.30
C ASP A 94 0.56 -19.05 -0.53
N LEU A 95 0.35 -19.79 0.54
CA LEU A 95 1.44 -20.40 1.34
C LEU A 95 2.34 -21.38 0.56
N THR A 96 1.99 -21.69 -0.68
CA THR A 96 2.75 -22.57 -1.57
C THR A 96 3.64 -21.83 -2.56
N ALA A 97 3.53 -20.50 -2.66
CA ALA A 97 4.36 -19.70 -3.56
C ALA A 97 5.79 -19.57 -3.01
N PRO A 98 6.81 -19.61 -3.89
CA PRO A 98 8.17 -19.29 -3.46
C PRO A 98 8.22 -17.90 -2.82
N SER A 99 9.06 -17.71 -1.80
CA SER A 99 9.23 -16.46 -1.03
C SER A 99 9.52 -15.21 -1.89
N SER A 100 10.01 -15.41 -3.12
CA SER A 100 10.22 -14.32 -4.09
C SER A 100 8.94 -13.66 -4.64
N HIS A 101 7.75 -14.18 -4.30
CA HIS A 101 6.46 -13.71 -4.81
C HIS A 101 5.44 -13.55 -3.70
N THR A 102 5.85 -13.04 -2.55
CA THR A 102 4.90 -12.77 -1.46
C THR A 102 3.79 -11.88 -1.94
N ARG A 103 2.59 -12.41 -1.96
CA ARG A 103 1.39 -11.64 -2.29
C ARG A 103 0.94 -10.83 -1.09
N ILE A 104 0.61 -9.57 -1.37
CA ILE A 104 0.07 -8.63 -0.41
C ILE A 104 -1.37 -8.32 -0.81
N LEU A 105 -2.25 -8.33 0.18
CA LEU A 105 -3.60 -7.81 0.10
C LEU A 105 -3.60 -6.41 0.68
N TRP A 106 -4.34 -5.49 0.06
CA TRP A 106 -4.51 -4.13 0.53
C TRP A 106 -5.96 -3.70 0.41
N TRP A 107 -6.59 -3.40 1.53
CA TRP A 107 -7.90 -2.76 1.61
C TRP A 107 -7.69 -1.27 1.83
N PHE A 108 -8.36 -0.45 1.05
CA PHE A 108 -8.26 0.99 1.19
C PHE A 108 -9.67 1.59 1.31
N PHE A 109 -9.94 2.14 2.48
CA PHE A 109 -11.16 2.85 2.84
C PHE A 109 -10.92 4.33 2.62
N ASP A 110 -11.78 5.00 1.89
CA ASP A 110 -11.61 6.41 1.58
C ASP A 110 -12.85 7.25 1.86
N SER A 111 -12.66 8.56 1.84
CA SER A 111 -13.74 9.54 2.09
C SER A 111 -14.76 9.65 0.95
N VAL A 112 -14.56 8.95 -0.18
CA VAL A 112 -15.56 8.82 -1.24
C VAL A 112 -16.64 7.82 -0.83
N GLY A 113 -16.29 6.85 0.02
CA GLY A 113 -17.25 5.94 0.66
C GLY A 113 -17.61 4.70 -0.16
N TYR A 114 -16.80 4.31 -1.15
CA TYR A 114 -16.98 3.03 -1.81
C TYR A 114 -16.59 1.89 -0.87
N PRO A 115 -17.37 0.78 -0.85
CA PRO A 115 -16.94 -0.42 -0.15
C PRO A 115 -15.59 -0.91 -0.71
N PRO A 116 -14.57 -1.10 0.14
CA PRO A 116 -13.25 -1.50 -0.33
C PRO A 116 -13.27 -2.93 -0.86
N GLN A 117 -12.69 -3.11 -2.04
CA GLN A 117 -12.30 -4.41 -2.55
C GLN A 117 -10.80 -4.58 -2.32
N PRO A 118 -10.32 -5.78 -1.95
CA PRO A 118 -8.91 -5.97 -1.74
C PRO A 118 -8.14 -5.83 -3.06
N ALA A 119 -7.24 -4.86 -3.12
CA ALA A 119 -6.21 -4.84 -4.14
C ALA A 119 -5.19 -5.94 -3.86
N ARG A 120 -4.59 -6.49 -4.89
CA ARG A 120 -3.61 -7.57 -4.83
C ARG A 120 -2.31 -7.14 -5.50
N GLY A 121 -1.18 -7.53 -4.93
CA GLY A 121 0.11 -7.19 -5.49
C GLY A 121 1.26 -7.72 -4.67
N GLY A 122 2.39 -7.03 -4.75
CA GLY A 122 3.61 -7.37 -4.04
C GLY A 122 4.79 -6.52 -4.46
N TRP A 123 5.92 -6.79 -3.85
CA TRP A 123 7.16 -6.11 -4.13
C TRP A 123 7.80 -6.62 -5.44
N ARG A 124 8.29 -5.69 -6.25
CA ARG A 124 9.14 -5.95 -7.43
C ARG A 124 10.36 -5.05 -7.33
N GLY A 125 11.46 -5.62 -6.86
CA GLY A 125 12.62 -4.81 -6.46
C GLY A 125 12.23 -3.83 -5.35
N ASP A 126 12.48 -2.55 -5.56
CA ASP A 126 12.22 -1.48 -4.59
C ASP A 126 10.81 -0.87 -4.73
N GLU A 127 9.93 -1.48 -5.52
CA GLU A 127 8.60 -0.98 -5.81
C GLU A 127 7.52 -1.95 -5.32
N LEU A 128 6.59 -1.45 -4.50
CA LEU A 128 5.36 -2.16 -4.14
C LEU A 128 4.28 -1.79 -5.16
N ILE A 129 3.79 -2.80 -5.90
CA ILE A 129 2.77 -2.62 -6.94
C ILE A 129 1.51 -3.34 -6.50
N MET A 130 0.39 -2.60 -6.44
CA MET A 130 -0.92 -3.12 -6.05
C MET A 130 -1.93 -2.85 -7.17
N HIS A 131 -2.72 -3.86 -7.52
CA HIS A 131 -3.78 -3.76 -8.51
C HIS A 131 -5.14 -3.93 -7.84
N GLY A 132 -6.02 -2.98 -8.04
CA GLY A 132 -7.37 -3.00 -7.49
C GLY A 132 -8.43 -2.67 -8.53
N THR A 133 -9.66 -3.10 -8.25
CA THR A 133 -10.83 -2.74 -9.03
C THR A 133 -11.72 -1.83 -8.19
N THR A 134 -12.21 -0.77 -8.79
CA THR A 134 -13.16 0.15 -8.20
C THR A 134 -14.40 0.25 -9.09
N PRO A 135 -15.52 0.83 -8.62
CA PRO A 135 -16.66 1.11 -9.49
C PRO A 135 -16.32 2.03 -10.68
N ARG A 136 -15.15 2.68 -10.68
CA ARG A 136 -14.67 3.58 -11.73
C ARG A 136 -13.68 2.93 -12.70
N GLY A 137 -13.33 1.66 -12.50
CA GLY A 137 -12.39 0.91 -13.32
C GLY A 137 -11.25 0.27 -12.53
N ILE A 138 -10.18 -0.07 -13.22
CA ILE A 138 -9.00 -0.70 -12.63
C ILE A 138 -8.01 0.41 -12.21
N ALA A 139 -7.38 0.21 -11.06
CA ALA A 139 -6.31 1.07 -10.58
C ALA A 139 -5.04 0.26 -10.27
N GLU A 140 -3.91 0.79 -10.70
CA GLU A 140 -2.58 0.33 -10.33
C GLU A 140 -1.96 1.38 -9.41
N HIS A 141 -1.57 0.97 -8.21
CA HIS A 141 -0.89 1.80 -7.23
C HIS A 141 0.55 1.35 -7.11
N ARG A 142 1.49 2.29 -7.17
CA ARG A 142 2.92 2.04 -7.06
C ARG A 142 3.52 2.89 -5.98
N PHE A 143 4.21 2.25 -5.04
CA PHE A 143 4.99 2.90 -4.01
C PHE A 143 6.45 2.51 -4.21
N ALA A 144 7.34 3.46 -4.43
CA ALA A 144 8.76 3.22 -4.57
C ALA A 144 9.56 4.08 -3.60
N LEU A 145 10.64 3.52 -3.07
CA LEU A 145 11.53 4.21 -2.15
C LEU A 145 12.92 4.27 -2.76
N ALA A 146 13.40 5.49 -3.04
CA ALA A 146 14.74 5.74 -3.53
C ALA A 146 15.31 7.02 -2.89
N ASP A 147 16.59 7.00 -2.54
CA ASP A 147 17.31 8.16 -2.00
C ASP A 147 16.62 8.85 -0.80
N GLY A 148 15.95 8.05 0.05
CA GLY A 148 15.21 8.56 1.21
C GLY A 148 13.92 9.32 0.86
N GLN A 149 13.45 9.20 -0.38
CA GLN A 149 12.18 9.72 -0.85
C GLN A 149 11.22 8.56 -1.14
N LEU A 150 9.96 8.73 -0.75
CA LEU A 150 8.87 7.87 -1.17
C LEU A 150 8.18 8.52 -2.37
N THR A 151 8.02 7.77 -3.45
CA THR A 151 7.13 8.14 -4.56
C THR A 151 5.87 7.31 -4.51
N TYR A 152 4.74 7.93 -4.79
CA TYR A 152 3.46 7.24 -4.94
C TYR A 152 2.82 7.64 -6.26
N ARG A 153 2.44 6.64 -7.04
CA ARG A 153 1.78 6.82 -8.34
C ARG A 153 0.52 5.98 -8.40
N ILE A 154 -0.49 6.55 -9.03
CA ILE A 154 -1.72 5.83 -9.38
C ILE A 154 -1.91 5.96 -10.88
N ARG A 155 -2.11 4.82 -11.53
CA ARG A 155 -2.56 4.73 -12.91
C ARG A 155 -3.96 4.13 -12.91
N VAL A 156 -4.83 4.61 -13.78
CA VAL A 156 -6.22 4.16 -13.87
C VAL A 156 -6.58 3.77 -15.28
N GLN A 157 -7.43 2.76 -15.38
CA GLN A 157 -8.09 2.34 -16.63
C GLN A 157 -9.58 2.52 -16.40
N LEU A 158 -10.18 3.49 -17.08
CA LEU A 158 -11.58 3.89 -16.87
C LEU A 158 -12.57 3.12 -17.74
N HIS A 159 -12.08 2.46 -18.80
CA HIS A 159 -12.86 1.65 -19.73
C HIS A 159 -12.09 0.38 -20.06
N ASP A 160 -12.81 -0.72 -20.33
CA ASP A 160 -12.23 -2.05 -20.50
C ASP A 160 -11.18 -2.12 -21.64
N ASP A 161 -11.31 -1.31 -22.67
CA ASP A 161 -10.40 -1.29 -23.83
C ASP A 161 -9.33 -0.17 -23.72
N ALA A 162 -9.30 0.60 -22.63
CA ALA A 162 -8.33 1.67 -22.47
C ALA A 162 -7.00 1.16 -21.87
N GLU A 163 -5.91 1.84 -22.18
CA GLU A 163 -4.65 1.64 -21.47
C GLU A 163 -4.71 2.30 -20.08
N LEU A 164 -3.85 1.84 -19.17
CA LEU A 164 -3.63 2.50 -17.88
C LEU A 164 -3.01 3.89 -18.12
N GLU A 165 -3.67 4.93 -17.65
CA GLU A 165 -3.23 6.33 -17.74
C GLU A 165 -2.78 6.83 -16.37
N ASP A 166 -1.79 7.73 -16.37
CA ASP A 166 -1.32 8.36 -15.13
C ASP A 166 -2.42 9.28 -14.57
N PHE A 167 -2.82 8.99 -13.33
CA PHE A 167 -3.87 9.75 -12.63
C PHE A 167 -3.31 10.59 -11.49
N LEU A 168 -2.37 10.04 -10.70
CA LEU A 168 -1.77 10.74 -9.59
C LEU A 168 -0.29 10.40 -9.50
N SER A 169 0.52 11.42 -9.22
CA SER A 169 1.92 11.24 -8.87
C SER A 169 2.28 12.11 -7.68
N GLY A 170 2.98 11.56 -6.70
CA GLY A 170 3.43 12.26 -5.51
C GLY A 170 4.86 11.92 -5.15
N THR A 171 5.57 12.89 -4.56
CA THR A 171 6.91 12.71 -3.99
C THR A 171 6.91 13.21 -2.56
N TYR A 172 7.42 12.38 -1.65
CA TYR A 172 7.33 12.60 -0.23
C TYR A 172 8.69 12.47 0.43
N ARG A 173 8.86 13.19 1.52
CA ARG A 173 10.00 13.10 2.41
C ARG A 173 9.54 12.75 3.81
N ARG A 174 10.41 12.05 4.55
CA ARG A 174 10.14 11.78 5.97
C ARG A 174 10.06 13.07 6.75
N PHE A 175 9.16 13.12 7.71
CA PHE A 175 9.12 14.19 8.69
C PHE A 175 8.92 13.63 10.09
N SER A 176 9.49 14.33 11.08
CA SER A 176 9.27 14.04 12.50
C SER A 176 7.98 14.74 12.91
N GLY A 177 6.87 13.99 12.96
CA GLY A 177 5.63 14.51 13.55
C GLY A 177 5.82 14.67 15.06
N HIS A 178 5.52 15.83 15.57
CA HIS A 178 5.34 16.06 17.01
C HIS A 178 3.88 15.89 17.36
#